data_7b45b44e2d5e90c8f19706b4b31cadf0
#
_entry.id   7b45b44e2d5e90c8f19706b4b31cadf0
#
_cell.length_a   1.000
_cell.length_b   1.000
_cell.length_c   1.000
_cell.angle_alpha   90.00
_cell.angle_beta   90.00
_cell.angle_gamma   90.00
#
_symmetry.space_group_name_H-M   'P 1'
#
loop_
_entity.id
_entity.type
_entity.pdbx_description
1 polymer ?
#
loop_
_entity_poly.entity_id
_entity_poly.type
_entity_poly.pdbx_seq_one_letter_code
_entity_poly.pdbx_strand_id
1 'polypeptide(L)'
;MTKKIQLMCSDIDGTLLNAKRDIAPETAQAVEKLPKDFPIILASSRMPSAMYYLQEKIGRLGSPIISYNGGLVLDDKGEKLYSQTVSLDFLETVIAHQKDYDYNISTYCTDTWRTAKSDYWTLREIRSTRVEPVYTPLEEHVAVLKAIDEQPHKIMCMGSPRAIDSLISTLKEKHGDEAHLYRSKDVYVEITPKNIDKSSA
;
A
#
# COMPACT_ATOMS: atom_id res chain seq x y z
N MET A 1 2.39 18.33 35.39
CA MET A 1 3.47 18.35 34.38
C MET A 1 2.84 18.08 33.01
N THR A 2 2.85 19.05 32.11
CA THR A 2 2.38 18.86 30.72
C THR A 2 3.39 17.98 30.00
N LYS A 3 2.96 16.78 29.54
CA LYS A 3 3.81 15.91 28.71
C LYS A 3 4.13 16.65 27.41
N LYS A 4 5.41 16.81 27.08
CA LYS A 4 5.86 17.39 25.82
C LYS A 4 5.67 16.35 24.73
N ILE A 5 4.97 16.71 23.64
CA ILE A 5 4.87 15.85 22.44
C ILE A 5 6.27 15.76 21.81
N GLN A 6 6.72 14.54 21.52
CA GLN A 6 8.07 14.27 21.02
C GLN A 6 8.09 13.82 19.56
N LEU A 7 6.96 13.31 19.04
CA LEU A 7 6.80 12.94 17.65
C LEU A 7 5.32 13.06 17.23
N MET A 8 5.08 13.12 15.94
CA MET A 8 3.75 13.04 15.34
C MET A 8 3.72 11.88 14.34
N CYS A 9 2.73 10.99 14.46
CA CYS A 9 2.40 10.02 13.43
C CYS A 9 1.08 10.42 12.80
N SER A 10 1.02 10.52 11.48
CA SER A 10 -0.18 10.95 10.75
C SER A 10 -0.57 9.96 9.67
N ASP A 11 -1.87 9.63 9.64
CA ASP A 11 -2.49 9.03 8.46
C ASP A 11 -2.52 10.03 7.30
N ILE A 12 -2.62 9.53 6.09
CA ILE A 12 -2.56 10.31 4.85
C ILE A 12 -3.95 10.56 4.29
N ASP A 13 -4.64 9.49 3.87
CA ASP A 13 -5.88 9.59 3.11
C ASP A 13 -7.09 9.86 4.02
N GLY A 14 -7.70 11.04 3.88
CA GLY A 14 -8.80 11.48 4.77
C GLY A 14 -8.34 12.18 6.05
N THR A 15 -7.03 12.30 6.29
CA THR A 15 -6.45 12.98 7.45
C THR A 15 -5.53 14.12 7.01
N LEU A 16 -4.40 13.81 6.40
CA LEU A 16 -3.40 14.79 5.96
C LEU A 16 -3.81 15.45 4.63
N LEU A 17 -4.46 14.70 3.74
CA LEU A 17 -4.88 15.18 2.42
C LEU A 17 -6.24 15.83 2.45
N ASN A 18 -6.35 16.95 1.72
CA ASN A 18 -7.61 17.63 1.47
C ASN A 18 -8.47 16.90 0.40
N ALA A 19 -9.65 17.44 0.08
CA ALA A 19 -10.56 16.87 -0.93
C ALA A 19 -9.97 16.79 -2.36
N LYS A 20 -8.91 17.55 -2.65
CA LYS A 20 -8.16 17.49 -3.92
C LYS A 20 -7.05 16.44 -3.89
N ARG A 21 -6.97 15.62 -2.82
CA ARG A 21 -5.92 14.63 -2.57
C ARG A 21 -4.51 15.22 -2.54
N ASP A 22 -4.40 16.42 -1.98
CA ASP A 22 -3.14 17.13 -1.80
C ASP A 22 -3.04 17.74 -0.40
N ILE A 23 -1.82 18.07 0.05
CA ILE A 23 -1.58 18.76 1.31
C ILE A 23 -2.02 20.23 1.15
N ALA A 24 -2.86 20.69 2.06
CA ALA A 24 -3.26 22.08 2.08
C ALA A 24 -2.07 22.99 2.44
N PRO A 25 -1.94 24.18 1.82
CA PRO A 25 -0.86 25.12 2.14
C PRO A 25 -0.78 25.43 3.64
N GLU A 26 -1.92 25.55 4.31
CA GLU A 26 -2.01 25.82 5.74
C GLU A 26 -1.43 24.69 6.58
N THR A 27 -1.63 23.43 6.15
CA THR A 27 -1.03 22.27 6.78
C THR A 27 0.49 22.27 6.64
N ALA A 28 1.00 22.52 5.42
CA ALA A 28 2.43 22.63 5.17
C ALA A 28 3.06 23.74 6.01
N GLN A 29 2.45 24.93 6.06
CA GLN A 29 2.90 26.06 6.89
C GLN A 29 2.87 25.74 8.39
N ALA A 30 1.89 24.96 8.86
CA ALA A 30 1.83 24.56 10.27
C ALA A 30 2.98 23.61 10.62
N VAL A 31 3.30 22.67 9.73
CA VAL A 31 4.44 21.76 9.90
C VAL A 31 5.78 22.51 9.84
N GLU A 32 5.89 23.53 8.98
CA GLU A 32 7.11 24.33 8.86
C GLU A 32 7.47 25.07 10.15
N LYS A 33 6.48 25.41 11.00
CA LYS A 33 6.68 26.04 12.30
C LYS A 33 7.25 25.09 13.37
N LEU A 34 7.20 23.78 13.14
CA LEU A 34 7.78 22.80 14.04
C LEU A 34 9.32 22.76 13.88
N PRO A 35 10.07 22.41 14.93
CA PRO A 35 11.51 22.20 14.83
C PRO A 35 11.84 21.25 13.66
N LYS A 36 12.96 21.50 12.97
CA LYS A 36 13.36 20.68 11.81
C LYS A 36 13.64 19.22 12.18
N ASP A 37 14.09 18.99 13.38
CA ASP A 37 14.37 17.69 13.99
C ASP A 37 13.14 17.05 14.67
N PHE A 38 11.98 17.74 14.67
CA PHE A 38 10.74 17.15 15.20
C PHE A 38 10.25 16.03 14.26
N PRO A 39 10.20 14.76 14.74
CA PRO A 39 9.85 13.63 13.88
C PRO A 39 8.38 13.69 13.46
N ILE A 40 8.14 13.55 12.14
CA ILE A 40 6.80 13.38 11.56
C ILE A 40 6.82 12.13 10.72
N ILE A 41 6.11 11.11 11.18
CA ILE A 41 6.00 9.81 10.52
C ILE A 41 4.66 9.76 9.78
N LEU A 42 4.70 9.43 8.50
CA LEU A 42 3.49 9.20 7.72
C LEU A 42 3.15 7.70 7.76
N ALA A 43 1.88 7.37 8.01
CA ALA A 43 1.37 6.01 8.08
C ALA A 43 0.22 5.82 7.09
N SER A 44 0.32 4.87 6.15
CA SER A 44 -0.67 4.70 5.09
C SER A 44 -0.75 3.27 4.56
N SER A 45 -1.83 2.96 3.82
CA SER A 45 -1.91 1.76 2.96
C SER A 45 -1.09 1.89 1.67
N ARG A 46 -0.48 3.05 1.42
CA ARG A 46 0.32 3.35 0.22
C ARG A 46 1.67 2.65 0.25
N MET A 47 2.25 2.48 -0.94
CA MET A 47 3.66 2.09 -1.11
C MET A 47 4.59 3.28 -0.79
N PRO A 48 5.88 3.04 -0.49
CA PRO A 48 6.83 4.09 -0.12
C PRO A 48 6.90 5.25 -1.13
N SER A 49 7.10 4.99 -2.41
CA SER A 49 7.18 6.03 -3.46
C SER A 49 5.95 6.94 -3.51
N ALA A 50 4.76 6.40 -3.17
CA ALA A 50 3.53 7.18 -3.10
C ALA A 50 3.44 8.06 -1.84
N MET A 51 4.44 8.05 -0.97
CA MET A 51 4.50 8.82 0.27
C MET A 51 5.62 9.86 0.26
N TYR A 52 6.73 9.63 -0.45
CA TYR A 52 7.90 10.53 -0.44
C TYR A 52 7.57 11.95 -0.92
N TYR A 53 6.76 12.09 -1.98
CA TYR A 53 6.37 13.44 -2.43
C TYR A 53 5.55 14.22 -1.39
N LEU A 54 4.83 13.52 -0.50
CA LEU A 54 4.10 14.14 0.60
C LEU A 54 5.05 14.57 1.71
N GLN A 55 6.06 13.75 2.03
CA GLN A 55 7.13 14.13 2.94
C GLN A 55 7.88 15.38 2.44
N GLU A 56 8.18 15.44 1.15
CA GLU A 56 8.81 16.61 0.51
C GLU A 56 7.95 17.85 0.69
N LYS A 57 6.63 17.76 0.42
CA LYS A 57 5.69 18.88 0.56
C LYS A 57 5.59 19.45 1.98
N ILE A 58 5.80 18.62 3.00
CA ILE A 58 5.82 19.07 4.39
C ILE A 58 7.23 19.33 4.92
N GLY A 59 8.25 19.31 4.05
CA GLY A 59 9.65 19.53 4.42
C GLY A 59 10.21 18.47 5.37
N ARG A 60 9.80 17.20 5.18
CA ARG A 60 10.21 16.06 6.00
C ARG A 60 10.63 14.85 5.16
N LEU A 61 11.14 15.11 3.95
CA LEU A 61 11.71 14.05 3.11
C LEU A 61 12.84 13.31 3.85
N GLY A 62 12.84 11.99 3.77
CA GLY A 62 13.78 11.12 4.50
C GLY A 62 13.36 10.82 5.94
N SER A 63 12.17 11.22 6.39
CA SER A 63 11.63 10.72 7.66
C SER A 63 11.24 9.24 7.55
N PRO A 64 11.25 8.47 8.65
CA PRO A 64 10.69 7.11 8.65
C PRO A 64 9.26 7.08 8.13
N ILE A 65 8.85 5.96 7.54
CA ILE A 65 7.49 5.75 7.02
C ILE A 65 6.91 4.41 7.45
N ILE A 66 5.60 4.39 7.62
CA ILE A 66 4.80 3.18 7.85
C ILE A 66 3.93 2.96 6.61
N SER A 67 4.32 2.01 5.77
CA SER A 67 3.66 1.66 4.51
C SER A 67 2.77 0.42 4.66
N TYR A 68 1.85 0.23 3.70
CA TYR A 68 0.98 -0.96 3.64
C TYR A 68 0.24 -1.25 4.95
N ASN A 69 -0.26 -0.17 5.62
CA ASN A 69 -0.92 -0.26 6.93
C ASN A 69 -0.06 -0.92 8.03
N GLY A 70 1.27 -0.79 7.99
CA GLY A 70 2.19 -1.40 8.93
C GLY A 70 2.87 -2.68 8.40
N GLY A 71 2.55 -3.14 7.18
CA GLY A 71 3.22 -4.28 6.56
C GLY A 71 4.68 -4.03 6.19
N LEU A 72 5.06 -2.75 6.04
CA LEU A 72 6.44 -2.34 5.80
C LEU A 72 6.74 -1.05 6.57
N VAL A 73 7.77 -1.08 7.40
CA VAL A 73 8.30 0.10 8.10
C VAL A 73 9.72 0.34 7.63
N LEU A 74 9.99 1.55 7.17
CA LEU A 74 11.32 1.99 6.74
C LEU A 74 11.84 3.09 7.66
N ASP A 75 13.13 3.05 7.96
CA ASP A 75 13.82 4.10 8.70
C ASP A 75 14.14 5.33 7.83
N ASP A 76 14.90 6.27 8.38
CA ASP A 76 15.35 7.50 7.70
C ASP A 76 16.38 7.26 6.58
N LYS A 77 16.92 6.06 6.48
CA LYS A 77 17.84 5.64 5.40
C LYS A 77 17.14 4.79 4.34
N GLY A 78 15.84 4.45 4.56
CA GLY A 78 15.08 3.54 3.71
C GLY A 78 15.37 2.06 4.00
N GLU A 79 16.02 1.74 5.12
CA GLU A 79 16.25 0.36 5.54
C GLU A 79 14.99 -0.24 6.18
N LYS A 80 14.76 -1.54 5.95
CA LYS A 80 13.58 -2.26 6.47
C LYS A 80 13.73 -2.48 7.98
N LEU A 81 12.95 -1.78 8.81
CA LEU A 81 12.82 -2.05 10.25
C LEU A 81 11.84 -3.19 10.53
N TYR A 82 10.79 -3.29 9.72
CA TYR A 82 9.77 -4.32 9.81
C TYR A 82 9.23 -4.64 8.42
N SER A 83 8.97 -5.92 8.14
CA SER A 83 8.40 -6.38 6.88
C SER A 83 7.55 -7.61 7.11
N GLN A 84 6.29 -7.55 6.70
CA GLN A 84 5.39 -8.69 6.68
C GLN A 84 4.66 -8.75 5.33
N THR A 85 4.57 -9.93 4.74
CA THR A 85 4.15 -10.14 3.37
C THR A 85 3.04 -11.20 3.28
N VAL A 86 2.33 -11.22 2.17
CA VAL A 86 1.38 -12.27 1.79
C VAL A 86 2.16 -13.36 1.04
N SER A 87 1.84 -14.63 1.29
CA SER A 87 2.53 -15.75 0.66
C SER A 87 2.37 -15.76 -0.86
N LEU A 88 3.34 -16.35 -1.57
CA LEU A 88 3.25 -16.52 -3.02
C LEU A 88 2.13 -17.49 -3.41
N ASP A 89 1.82 -18.50 -2.58
CA ASP A 89 0.70 -19.42 -2.80
C ASP A 89 -0.64 -18.68 -2.82
N PHE A 90 -0.76 -17.64 -1.99
CA PHE A 90 -1.93 -16.76 -2.00
C PHE A 90 -2.03 -15.99 -3.33
N LEU A 91 -0.91 -15.45 -3.81
CA LEU A 91 -0.84 -14.77 -5.11
C LEU A 91 -1.14 -15.72 -6.26
N GLU A 92 -0.62 -16.96 -6.23
CA GLU A 92 -0.91 -18.01 -7.23
C GLU A 92 -2.42 -18.30 -7.28
N THR A 93 -3.09 -18.36 -6.13
CA THR A 93 -4.56 -18.54 -6.07
C THR A 93 -5.30 -17.38 -6.71
N VAL A 94 -4.88 -16.13 -6.44
CA VAL A 94 -5.47 -14.92 -7.05
C VAL A 94 -5.31 -14.94 -8.58
N ILE A 95 -4.13 -15.29 -9.07
CA ILE A 95 -3.83 -15.37 -10.51
C ILE A 95 -4.65 -16.50 -11.17
N ALA A 96 -4.73 -17.67 -10.53
CA ALA A 96 -5.51 -18.78 -11.04
C ALA A 96 -7.00 -18.45 -11.18
N HIS A 97 -7.56 -17.78 -10.16
CA HIS A 97 -8.97 -17.35 -10.16
C HIS A 97 -9.27 -16.32 -11.28
N GLN A 98 -8.32 -15.45 -11.60
CA GLN A 98 -8.47 -14.43 -12.65
C GLN A 98 -8.71 -15.01 -14.04
N LYS A 99 -8.32 -16.28 -14.29
CA LYS A 99 -8.55 -16.93 -15.58
C LYS A 99 -10.04 -17.08 -15.93
N ASP A 100 -10.90 -17.19 -14.92
CA ASP A 100 -12.35 -17.35 -15.07
C ASP A 100 -13.11 -16.02 -14.92
N TYR A 101 -12.41 -14.95 -14.52
CA TYR A 101 -13.01 -13.65 -14.21
C TYR A 101 -12.13 -12.49 -14.69
N ASP A 102 -12.72 -11.48 -15.32
CA ASP A 102 -11.97 -10.28 -15.73
C ASP A 102 -11.87 -9.28 -14.58
N TYR A 103 -10.68 -9.17 -14.01
CA TYR A 103 -10.30 -8.12 -13.06
C TYR A 103 -8.80 -7.82 -13.15
N ASN A 104 -8.43 -6.60 -12.72
CA ASN A 104 -7.04 -6.18 -12.62
C ASN A 104 -6.42 -6.76 -11.35
N ILE A 105 -5.16 -7.21 -11.45
CA ILE A 105 -4.32 -7.60 -10.32
C ILE A 105 -3.12 -6.65 -10.28
N SER A 106 -2.93 -6.01 -9.14
CA SER A 106 -1.77 -5.19 -8.82
C SER A 106 -1.05 -5.79 -7.62
N THR A 107 0.25 -6.09 -7.76
CA THR A 107 1.10 -6.60 -6.70
C THR A 107 2.09 -5.52 -6.26
N TYR A 108 2.20 -5.31 -4.96
CA TYR A 108 3.08 -4.32 -4.37
C TYR A 108 4.08 -5.02 -3.48
N CYS A 109 5.36 -4.90 -3.82
CA CYS A 109 6.45 -5.50 -3.09
C CYS A 109 7.52 -4.46 -2.82
N THR A 110 7.84 -4.23 -1.55
CA THR A 110 8.73 -3.15 -1.10
C THR A 110 8.35 -1.81 -1.74
N ASP A 111 9.08 -1.29 -2.69
CA ASP A 111 8.76 -0.06 -3.41
C ASP A 111 8.52 -0.28 -4.91
N THR A 112 8.06 -1.46 -5.26
CA THR A 112 7.73 -1.82 -6.65
C THR A 112 6.26 -2.22 -6.76
N TRP A 113 5.54 -1.57 -7.67
CA TRP A 113 4.20 -1.94 -8.08
C TRP A 113 4.22 -2.62 -9.46
N ARG A 114 3.65 -3.82 -9.56
CA ARG A 114 3.52 -4.58 -10.82
C ARG A 114 2.07 -4.81 -11.17
N THR A 115 1.76 -4.70 -12.46
CA THR A 115 0.47 -5.06 -13.04
C THR A 115 0.66 -5.55 -14.47
N ALA A 116 -0.30 -6.31 -15.01
CA ALA A 116 -0.14 -6.90 -16.35
C ALA A 116 -0.45 -5.93 -17.49
N LYS A 117 -1.31 -4.94 -17.28
CA LYS A 117 -1.82 -4.07 -18.35
C LYS A 117 -2.13 -2.67 -17.87
N SER A 118 -2.09 -1.71 -18.81
CA SER A 118 -2.62 -0.37 -18.61
C SER A 118 -4.11 -0.36 -18.91
N ASP A 119 -4.94 -0.44 -17.87
CA ASP A 119 -6.39 -0.37 -17.98
C ASP A 119 -6.95 0.80 -17.12
N TYR A 120 -8.28 0.89 -17.04
CA TYR A 120 -8.95 1.91 -16.24
C TYR A 120 -8.46 1.92 -14.79
N TRP A 121 -8.25 0.76 -14.18
CA TRP A 121 -7.85 0.62 -12.78
C TRP A 121 -6.41 1.05 -12.56
N THR A 122 -5.52 0.63 -13.45
CA THR A 122 -4.11 1.04 -13.45
C THR A 122 -3.97 2.56 -13.59
N LEU A 123 -4.65 3.16 -14.57
CA LEU A 123 -4.62 4.61 -14.76
C LEU A 123 -5.20 5.39 -13.57
N ARG A 124 -6.23 4.84 -12.92
CA ARG A 124 -6.78 5.43 -11.70
C ARG A 124 -5.78 5.39 -10.55
N GLU A 125 -5.06 4.27 -10.37
CA GLU A 125 -4.05 4.11 -9.33
C GLU A 125 -2.85 5.04 -9.57
N ILE A 126 -2.35 5.16 -10.80
CA ILE A 126 -1.31 6.14 -11.19
C ILE A 126 -1.71 7.55 -10.78
N ARG A 127 -2.94 7.98 -11.11
CA ARG A 127 -3.46 9.32 -10.72
C ARG A 127 -3.53 9.51 -9.20
N SER A 128 -3.84 8.44 -8.47
CA SER A 128 -4.00 8.48 -7.02
C SER A 128 -2.68 8.50 -6.26
N THR A 129 -1.69 7.78 -6.76
CA THR A 129 -0.40 7.54 -6.09
C THR A 129 0.75 8.36 -6.67
N ARG A 130 0.62 8.81 -7.92
CA ARG A 130 1.69 9.43 -8.74
C ARG A 130 2.87 8.48 -8.99
N VAL A 131 2.61 7.17 -8.96
CA VAL A 131 3.61 6.14 -9.22
C VAL A 131 3.20 5.37 -10.46
N GLU A 132 4.16 5.09 -11.33
CA GLU A 132 4.00 4.23 -12.50
C GLU A 132 4.30 2.78 -12.14
N PRO A 133 3.51 1.79 -12.63
CA PRO A 133 3.80 0.40 -12.41
C PRO A 133 4.90 -0.13 -13.33
N VAL A 134 5.53 -1.21 -12.91
CA VAL A 134 6.28 -2.09 -13.79
C VAL A 134 5.27 -3.04 -14.46
N TYR A 135 5.14 -2.95 -15.79
CA TYR A 135 4.29 -3.86 -16.54
C TYR A 135 4.97 -5.22 -16.67
N THR A 136 4.35 -6.25 -16.14
CA THR A 136 4.83 -7.63 -16.10
C THR A 136 3.66 -8.54 -16.50
N PRO A 137 3.83 -9.48 -17.45
CA PRO A 137 2.81 -10.49 -17.72
C PRO A 137 2.37 -11.20 -16.44
N LEU A 138 1.07 -11.43 -16.28
CA LEU A 138 0.54 -11.94 -15.01
C LEU A 138 1.11 -13.30 -14.62
N GLU A 139 1.34 -14.16 -15.60
CA GLU A 139 1.97 -15.47 -15.45
C GLU A 139 3.41 -15.40 -14.95
N GLU A 140 4.09 -14.27 -15.12
CA GLU A 140 5.46 -14.06 -14.69
C GLU A 140 5.56 -13.45 -13.27
N HIS A 141 4.47 -12.91 -12.70
CA HIS A 141 4.52 -12.21 -11.40
C HIS A 141 5.16 -13.07 -10.30
N VAL A 142 4.74 -14.33 -10.18
CA VAL A 142 5.26 -15.23 -9.13
C VAL A 142 6.72 -15.58 -9.41
N ALA A 143 7.07 -15.86 -10.66
CA ALA A 143 8.45 -16.20 -11.05
C ALA A 143 9.42 -15.04 -10.78
N VAL A 144 9.01 -13.82 -11.12
CA VAL A 144 9.81 -12.61 -10.84
C VAL A 144 10.02 -12.42 -9.35
N LEU A 145 8.98 -12.58 -8.52
CA LEU A 145 9.09 -12.42 -7.07
C LEU A 145 9.96 -13.53 -6.45
N LYS A 146 9.82 -14.78 -6.90
CA LYS A 146 10.69 -15.89 -6.48
C LYS A 146 12.16 -15.64 -6.84
N ALA A 147 12.43 -15.08 -8.02
CA ALA A 147 13.80 -14.81 -8.48
C ALA A 147 14.55 -13.75 -7.65
N ILE A 148 13.82 -12.86 -6.99
CA ILE A 148 14.39 -11.82 -6.12
C ILE A 148 14.20 -12.11 -4.63
N ASP A 149 13.72 -13.32 -4.28
CA ASP A 149 13.43 -13.75 -2.90
C ASP A 149 12.50 -12.79 -2.14
N GLU A 150 11.45 -12.31 -2.82
CA GLU A 150 10.50 -11.35 -2.28
C GLU A 150 9.05 -11.87 -2.33
N GLN A 151 8.20 -11.34 -1.47
CA GLN A 151 6.76 -11.61 -1.44
C GLN A 151 5.98 -10.29 -1.39
N PRO A 152 4.72 -10.24 -1.85
CA PRO A 152 3.97 -8.99 -1.89
C PRO A 152 3.54 -8.53 -0.49
N HIS A 153 3.76 -7.26 -0.18
CA HIS A 153 3.21 -6.60 1.02
C HIS A 153 1.70 -6.34 0.86
N LYS A 154 1.25 -6.17 -0.38
CA LYS A 154 -0.14 -5.94 -0.73
C LYS A 154 -0.44 -6.50 -2.10
N ILE A 155 -1.62 -7.13 -2.25
CA ILE A 155 -2.22 -7.45 -3.54
C ILE A 155 -3.53 -6.67 -3.62
N MET A 156 -3.77 -5.98 -4.74
CA MET A 156 -5.05 -5.29 -4.98
C MET A 156 -5.71 -5.85 -6.23
N CYS A 157 -6.95 -6.30 -6.07
CA CYS A 157 -7.77 -6.84 -7.16
C CYS A 157 -8.95 -5.90 -7.40
N MET A 158 -9.13 -5.49 -8.66
CA MET A 158 -10.12 -4.49 -9.07
C MET A 158 -10.90 -4.97 -10.28
N GLY A 159 -12.25 -5.05 -10.16
CA GLY A 159 -13.10 -5.57 -11.22
C GLY A 159 -14.58 -5.43 -10.90
N SER A 160 -15.43 -6.24 -11.55
CA SER A 160 -16.86 -6.25 -11.25
C SER A 160 -17.15 -6.75 -9.83
N PRO A 161 -18.24 -6.32 -9.19
CA PRO A 161 -18.63 -6.80 -7.85
C PRO A 161 -18.69 -8.34 -7.80
N ARG A 162 -19.27 -8.96 -8.83
CA ARG A 162 -19.38 -10.44 -8.94
C ARG A 162 -18.01 -11.13 -8.94
N ALA A 163 -17.03 -10.60 -9.68
CA ALA A 163 -15.68 -11.15 -9.72
C ALA A 163 -14.98 -11.03 -8.36
N ILE A 164 -15.14 -9.89 -7.70
CA ILE A 164 -14.55 -9.64 -6.37
C ILE A 164 -15.22 -10.51 -5.29
N ASP A 165 -16.56 -10.68 -5.32
CA ASP A 165 -17.27 -11.59 -4.42
C ASP A 165 -16.78 -13.03 -4.56
N SER A 166 -16.68 -13.52 -5.80
CA SER A 166 -16.17 -14.86 -6.10
C SER A 166 -14.73 -15.04 -5.61
N LEU A 167 -13.85 -14.07 -5.88
CA LEU A 167 -12.47 -14.10 -5.41
C LEU A 167 -12.39 -14.20 -3.89
N ILE A 168 -13.12 -13.34 -3.16
CA ILE A 168 -13.13 -13.35 -1.69
C ILE A 168 -13.58 -14.71 -1.15
N SER A 169 -14.63 -15.31 -1.75
CA SER A 169 -15.13 -16.63 -1.36
C SER A 169 -14.08 -17.72 -1.57
N THR A 170 -13.43 -17.72 -2.74
CA THR A 170 -12.36 -18.67 -3.08
C THR A 170 -11.16 -18.54 -2.13
N LEU A 171 -10.76 -17.30 -1.81
CA LEU A 171 -9.63 -17.06 -0.93
C LEU A 171 -9.91 -17.53 0.51
N LYS A 172 -11.13 -17.28 1.02
CA LYS A 172 -11.54 -17.76 2.34
C LYS A 172 -11.61 -19.29 2.42
N GLU A 173 -12.08 -19.94 1.35
CA GLU A 173 -12.16 -21.39 1.28
C GLU A 173 -10.77 -22.04 1.27
N LYS A 174 -9.84 -21.51 0.47
CA LYS A 174 -8.51 -22.11 0.28
C LYS A 174 -7.50 -21.74 1.34
N HIS A 175 -7.52 -20.51 1.83
CA HIS A 175 -6.50 -19.95 2.71
C HIS A 175 -7.04 -19.55 4.10
N GLY A 176 -8.35 -19.70 4.32
CA GLY A 176 -8.96 -19.33 5.59
C GLY A 176 -8.66 -17.88 5.97
N ASP A 177 -8.02 -17.73 7.11
CA ASP A 177 -7.67 -16.44 7.70
C ASP A 177 -6.19 -16.06 7.58
N GLU A 178 -5.47 -16.57 6.57
CA GLU A 178 -4.03 -16.29 6.39
C GLU A 178 -3.73 -14.82 6.06
N ALA A 179 -4.67 -14.13 5.41
CA ALA A 179 -4.55 -12.74 5.03
C ALA A 179 -5.78 -11.91 5.45
N HIS A 180 -5.59 -10.62 5.56
CA HIS A 180 -6.70 -9.68 5.74
C HIS A 180 -7.24 -9.28 4.37
N LEU A 181 -8.55 -9.50 4.16
CA LEU A 181 -9.28 -9.15 2.95
C LEU A 181 -10.09 -7.89 3.22
N TYR A 182 -9.54 -6.72 2.90
CA TYR A 182 -10.20 -5.44 3.11
C TYR A 182 -10.96 -5.00 1.87
N ARG A 183 -12.30 -4.94 1.98
CA ARG A 183 -13.20 -4.50 0.91
C ARG A 183 -13.87 -3.19 1.30
N SER A 184 -13.31 -2.06 0.85
CA SER A 184 -13.91 -0.75 1.11
C SER A 184 -14.93 -0.33 0.05
N LYS A 185 -14.97 -1.01 -1.10
CA LYS A 185 -15.96 -0.85 -2.18
C LYS A 185 -16.26 -2.18 -2.85
N ASP A 186 -17.42 -2.28 -3.51
CA ASP A 186 -17.84 -3.52 -4.17
C ASP A 186 -16.93 -3.96 -5.33
N VAL A 187 -16.19 -3.02 -5.89
CA VAL A 187 -15.38 -3.21 -7.11
C VAL A 187 -13.92 -3.52 -6.83
N TYR A 188 -13.46 -3.60 -5.57
CA TYR A 188 -12.10 -3.99 -5.26
C TYR A 188 -11.90 -4.59 -3.86
N VAL A 189 -10.86 -5.39 -3.74
CA VAL A 189 -10.36 -5.94 -2.48
C VAL A 189 -8.85 -5.70 -2.38
N GLU A 190 -8.42 -5.21 -1.22
CA GLU A 190 -7.02 -5.17 -0.81
C GLU A 190 -6.72 -6.40 0.06
N ILE A 191 -5.67 -7.11 -0.28
CA ILE A 191 -5.19 -8.31 0.42
C ILE A 191 -3.86 -7.93 1.05
N THR A 192 -3.79 -8.01 2.37
CA THR A 192 -2.61 -7.68 3.16
C THR A 192 -2.34 -8.78 4.17
N PRO A 193 -1.14 -8.86 4.76
CA PRO A 193 -0.86 -9.81 5.81
C PRO A 193 -1.86 -9.66 6.96
N LYS A 194 -2.14 -10.80 7.62
CA LYS A 194 -2.93 -10.78 8.87
C LYS A 194 -2.09 -10.17 10.00
N ASN A 195 -2.76 -9.55 10.95
CA ASN A 195 -2.15 -9.00 12.17
C ASN A 195 -1.20 -7.79 11.93
N ILE A 196 -1.41 -7.06 10.85
CA ILE A 196 -0.80 -5.75 10.66
C ILE A 196 -1.86 -4.66 10.80
N ASP A 197 -1.51 -3.60 11.47
CA ASP A 197 -2.24 -2.33 11.47
C ASP A 197 -1.28 -1.17 11.74
N LYS A 198 -1.74 0.05 11.47
CA LYS A 198 -0.91 1.27 11.65
C LYS A 198 -0.50 1.53 13.10
N SER A 199 -1.17 0.90 14.06
CA SER A 199 -0.90 1.11 15.49
C SER A 199 0.09 0.08 16.05
N SER A 200 0.25 -1.07 15.38
CA SER A 200 1.22 -2.11 15.75
C SER A 200 2.62 -1.87 15.14
N ALA A 201 2.72 -0.97 14.17
CA ALA A 201 3.97 -0.55 13.54
C ALA A 201 4.58 0.65 14.26
#